data_d2cade3db7c21a8c713eb018739c08b9
#
_entry.id   d2cade3db7c21a8c713eb018739c08b9
#
_cell.length_a   1.000
_cell.length_b   1.000
_cell.length_c   1.000
_cell.angle_alpha   90.00
_cell.angle_beta   90.00
_cell.angle_gamma   90.00
#
_symmetry.space_group_name_H-M   'P 1'
#
loop_
_entity.id
_entity.type
_entity.pdbx_description
1 polymer ?
#
loop_
_entity_poly.entity_id
_entity_poly.type
_entity_poly.pdbx_seq_one_letter_code
_entity_poly.pdbx_strand_id
1 'polypeptide(L)'
;LTKKEASICEEASVEENKLKNILENLLDAPRINKNRKIKINDAINMLKKPPYSLQDRIEWLSDSESSLLGAAISCCKLDSYDISMTNTDCKTFKKTHIKNNIIIAGEISGVNIVKTKKGKNPGQEMAFVTIEDSTGLLDSVIMFPEAWTQYKHHIFNSNVLVFVGNKTKQSDGFIVEKCFDAHT
;
A
#
# COMPACT_ATOMS: atom_id res chain seq x y z
N LEU A 1 -6.83 21.23 19.82
CA LEU A 1 -5.62 21.77 19.16
C LEU A 1 -6.02 22.93 18.26
N THR A 2 -5.38 24.08 18.42
CA THR A 2 -5.53 25.19 17.47
C THR A 2 -4.87 24.81 16.13
N LYS A 3 -5.33 25.39 15.00
CA LYS A 3 -4.70 25.15 13.68
C LYS A 3 -3.18 25.34 13.68
N LYS A 4 -2.68 26.22 14.55
CA LYS A 4 -1.26 26.51 14.71
C LYS A 4 -0.49 25.38 15.45
N GLU A 5 -1.14 24.70 16.40
CA GLU A 5 -0.57 23.58 17.13
C GLU A 5 -0.58 22.30 16.28
N ALA A 6 -1.62 22.11 15.45
CA ALA A 6 -1.68 21.03 14.47
C ALA A 6 -0.58 21.18 13.41
N SER A 7 -0.36 22.40 12.87
CA SER A 7 0.73 22.69 11.92
C SER A 7 2.12 22.42 12.50
N ILE A 8 2.34 22.75 13.79
CA ILE A 8 3.61 22.47 14.46
C ILE A 8 3.83 20.95 14.64
N CYS A 9 2.76 20.18 14.85
CA CYS A 9 2.85 18.73 14.94
C CYS A 9 3.09 18.06 13.57
N GLU A 10 2.58 18.63 12.47
CA GLU A 10 2.80 18.17 11.11
C GLU A 10 4.21 18.52 10.58
N GLU A 11 4.73 19.72 10.90
CA GLU A 11 6.07 20.14 10.47
C GLU A 11 7.21 19.52 11.28
N ALA A 12 6.93 19.18 12.53
CA ALA A 12 7.91 18.51 13.36
C ALA A 12 7.56 17.03 13.38
N SER A 13 8.08 16.17 12.58
CA SER A 13 8.17 14.72 12.92
C SER A 13 8.97 14.56 14.24
N VAL A 14 8.38 15.10 15.31
CA VAL A 14 8.97 15.13 16.64
C VAL A 14 8.69 13.77 17.24
N GLU A 15 9.69 12.93 17.28
CA GLU A 15 9.66 11.70 18.06
C GLU A 15 9.02 11.99 19.42
N GLU A 16 8.08 11.16 19.85
CA GLU A 16 7.35 11.30 21.12
C GLU A 16 8.29 11.59 22.30
N ASN A 17 9.45 10.93 22.32
CA ASN A 17 10.51 11.13 23.30
C ASN A 17 11.09 12.55 23.27
N LYS A 18 11.21 13.16 22.12
CA LYS A 18 11.75 14.50 21.95
C LYS A 18 10.78 15.56 22.45
N LEU A 19 9.48 15.38 22.16
CA LEU A 19 8.43 16.26 22.68
C LEU A 19 8.28 16.12 24.19
N LYS A 20 8.34 14.92 24.74
CA LYS A 20 8.34 14.63 26.17
C LYS A 20 9.50 15.34 26.88
N ASN A 21 10.72 15.20 26.35
CA ASN A 21 11.91 15.87 26.92
C ASN A 21 11.79 17.40 26.89
N ILE A 22 11.20 17.98 25.83
CA ILE A 22 10.94 19.42 25.75
C ILE A 22 9.95 19.85 26.85
N LEU A 23 8.87 19.12 27.05
CA LEU A 23 7.87 19.42 28.08
C LEU A 23 8.43 19.25 29.48
N GLU A 24 9.24 18.23 29.75
CA GLU A 24 9.91 18.03 31.04
C GLU A 24 10.90 19.16 31.34
N ASN A 25 11.70 19.58 30.37
CA ASN A 25 12.62 20.72 30.51
C ASN A 25 11.87 22.04 30.77
N LEU A 26 10.65 22.22 30.23
CA LEU A 26 9.81 23.37 30.50
C LEU A 26 9.26 23.39 31.93
N LEU A 27 9.07 22.23 32.59
CA LEU A 27 8.65 22.13 33.98
C LEU A 27 9.73 22.65 34.94
N ASP A 28 11.00 22.48 34.60
CA ASP A 28 12.17 22.88 35.41
C ASP A 28 12.56 24.34 35.20
N ALA A 29 11.85 25.07 34.32
CA ALA A 29 12.15 26.49 34.05
C ALA A 29 11.95 27.39 35.30
N PRO A 30 12.94 28.23 35.63
CA PRO A 30 13.03 28.94 36.94
C PRO A 30 11.96 29.97 37.23
N ARG A 31 11.01 30.24 36.39
CA ARG A 31 9.91 31.20 36.56
C ARG A 31 8.57 30.73 36.01
N ILE A 32 8.31 29.46 36.05
CA ILE A 32 7.07 28.92 35.52
C ILE A 32 5.89 29.16 36.48
N ASN A 33 4.79 29.67 35.95
CA ASN A 33 3.55 29.87 36.69
C ASN A 33 2.88 28.50 37.01
N LYS A 34 2.21 28.44 38.20
CA LYS A 34 1.51 27.24 38.66
C LYS A 34 0.51 26.69 37.66
N ASN A 35 -0.28 27.56 37.00
CA ASN A 35 -1.25 27.15 36.00
C ASN A 35 -0.57 26.55 34.73
N ARG A 36 0.61 27.05 34.37
CA ARG A 36 1.39 26.53 33.27
C ARG A 36 2.00 25.16 33.58
N LYS A 37 2.45 24.96 34.84
CA LYS A 37 2.90 23.64 35.32
C LYS A 37 1.80 22.57 35.19
N ILE A 38 0.56 22.92 35.61
CA ILE A 38 -0.58 21.99 35.48
C ILE A 38 -0.81 21.63 34.03
N LYS A 39 -0.88 22.59 33.11
CA LYS A 39 -1.09 22.32 31.67
C LYS A 39 0.01 21.49 31.04
N ILE A 40 1.27 21.70 31.45
CA ILE A 40 2.39 20.89 30.95
C ILE A 40 2.30 19.46 31.48
N ASN A 41 1.96 19.27 32.77
CA ASN A 41 1.75 17.94 33.32
C ASN A 41 0.58 17.20 32.65
N ASP A 42 -0.52 17.91 32.36
CA ASP A 42 -1.65 17.34 31.62
C ASP A 42 -1.24 16.90 30.21
N ALA A 43 -0.43 17.72 29.51
CA ALA A 43 0.12 17.37 28.21
C ALA A 43 1.04 16.12 28.27
N ILE A 44 1.92 16.04 29.27
CA ILE A 44 2.78 14.88 29.50
C ILE A 44 1.93 13.62 29.78
N ASN A 45 0.87 13.77 30.58
CA ASN A 45 -0.03 12.64 30.89
C ASN A 45 -0.82 12.20 29.64
N MET A 46 -1.22 13.12 28.77
CA MET A 46 -1.86 12.80 27.48
C MET A 46 -0.91 12.06 26.54
N LEU A 47 0.39 12.39 26.52
CA LEU A 47 1.39 11.63 25.76
C LEU A 47 1.61 10.22 26.32
N LYS A 48 1.61 10.08 27.65
CA LYS A 48 1.77 8.77 28.31
C LYS A 48 0.54 7.86 28.16
N LYS A 49 -0.65 8.45 28.17
CA LYS A 49 -1.95 7.77 28.05
C LYS A 49 -2.87 8.62 27.17
N PRO A 50 -2.76 8.53 25.85
CA PRO A 50 -3.67 9.25 24.96
C PRO A 50 -5.11 8.86 25.25
N PRO A 51 -6.05 9.82 25.29
CA PRO A 51 -7.47 9.54 25.59
C PRO A 51 -8.15 8.71 24.51
N TYR A 52 -7.50 8.54 23.36
CA TYR A 52 -7.97 7.75 22.24
C TYR A 52 -6.85 6.83 21.77
N SER A 53 -7.18 5.57 21.53
CA SER A 53 -6.39 4.67 20.71
C SER A 53 -6.97 4.76 19.30
N LEU A 54 -6.33 5.49 18.42
CA LEU A 54 -6.63 5.42 16.99
C LEU A 54 -5.96 4.16 16.46
N GLN A 55 -6.74 3.32 15.77
CA GLN A 55 -6.16 2.24 15.00
C GLN A 55 -5.41 2.86 13.81
N ASP A 56 -4.18 2.43 13.61
CA ASP A 56 -3.43 2.82 12.42
C ASP A 56 -4.14 2.29 11.18
N ARG A 57 -4.15 3.09 10.13
CA ARG A 57 -4.67 2.63 8.84
C ARG A 57 -3.75 1.54 8.30
N ILE A 58 -4.33 0.46 7.79
CA ILE A 58 -3.58 -0.69 7.26
C ILE A 58 -2.58 -0.25 6.19
N GLU A 59 -2.98 0.65 5.29
CA GLU A 59 -2.10 1.20 4.25
C GLU A 59 -0.87 1.90 4.86
N TRP A 60 -1.09 2.79 5.85
CA TRP A 60 0.00 3.50 6.51
C TRP A 60 0.93 2.54 7.25
N LEU A 61 0.38 1.52 7.91
CA LEU A 61 1.17 0.51 8.61
C LEU A 61 2.02 -0.29 7.63
N SER A 62 1.44 -0.75 6.52
CA SER A 62 2.14 -1.48 5.46
C SER A 62 3.26 -0.66 4.82
N ASP A 63 2.99 0.62 4.50
CA ASP A 63 3.99 1.53 3.94
C ASP A 63 5.12 1.83 4.93
N SER A 64 4.79 2.03 6.21
CA SER A 64 5.77 2.28 7.26
C SER A 64 6.67 1.08 7.50
N GLU A 65 6.10 -0.13 7.58
CA GLU A 65 6.87 -1.37 7.70
C GLU A 65 7.77 -1.59 6.48
N SER A 66 7.24 -1.42 5.27
CA SER A 66 8.01 -1.56 4.03
C SER A 66 9.18 -0.58 3.98
N SER A 67 8.97 0.67 4.42
CA SER A 67 10.02 1.70 4.45
C SER A 67 11.10 1.43 5.49
N LEU A 68 10.72 0.93 6.67
CA LEU A 68 11.64 0.73 7.80
C LEU A 68 12.31 -0.63 7.80
N LEU A 69 11.59 -1.68 7.41
CA LEU A 69 12.02 -3.08 7.50
C LEU A 69 12.34 -3.69 6.13
N GLY A 70 11.99 -2.99 5.05
CA GLY A 70 12.15 -3.48 3.68
C GLY A 70 11.00 -4.34 3.17
N ALA A 71 10.04 -4.69 4.04
CA ALA A 71 8.81 -5.42 3.69
C ALA A 71 7.71 -5.16 4.72
N ALA A 72 6.45 -5.20 4.30
CA ALA A 72 5.32 -5.22 5.21
C ALA A 72 5.19 -6.63 5.84
N ILE A 73 5.15 -6.69 7.16
CA ILE A 73 5.16 -7.96 7.92
C ILE A 73 3.82 -8.21 8.61
N SER A 74 3.22 -7.15 9.17
CA SER A 74 2.02 -7.26 10.02
C SER A 74 0.71 -7.24 9.22
N CYS A 75 0.71 -6.66 8.04
CA CYS A 75 -0.48 -6.50 7.19
C CYS A 75 -0.11 -6.44 5.72
N CYS A 76 -1.07 -6.81 4.87
CA CYS A 76 -0.99 -6.60 3.41
C CYS A 76 -1.80 -5.37 3.01
N LYS A 77 -1.36 -4.57 2.05
CA LYS A 77 -2.15 -3.45 1.54
C LYS A 77 -3.54 -3.88 1.06
N LEU A 78 -3.62 -5.09 0.49
CA LEU A 78 -4.89 -5.64 0.03
C LEU A 78 -5.94 -5.75 1.15
N ASP A 79 -5.53 -5.86 2.42
CA ASP A 79 -6.44 -6.00 3.56
C ASP A 79 -7.31 -4.74 3.78
N SER A 80 -6.94 -3.60 3.20
CA SER A 80 -7.72 -2.36 3.22
C SER A 80 -8.72 -2.21 2.07
N TYR A 81 -8.69 -3.14 1.09
CA TYR A 81 -9.51 -3.06 -0.12
C TYR A 81 -10.58 -4.14 -0.15
N ASP A 82 -11.74 -3.83 -0.76
CA ASP A 82 -12.75 -4.86 -1.04
C ASP A 82 -12.34 -5.71 -2.25
N ILE A 83 -11.82 -6.88 -1.94
CA ILE A 83 -11.42 -7.89 -2.93
C ILE A 83 -12.37 -9.10 -2.99
N SER A 84 -13.60 -8.96 -2.46
CA SER A 84 -14.59 -10.05 -2.41
C SER A 84 -14.96 -10.61 -3.79
N MET A 85 -14.74 -9.84 -4.85
CA MET A 85 -14.96 -10.27 -6.24
C MET A 85 -13.87 -11.22 -6.76
N THR A 86 -12.74 -11.38 -6.09
CA THR A 86 -11.66 -12.26 -6.55
C THR A 86 -12.04 -13.72 -6.37
N ASN A 87 -11.62 -14.57 -7.30
CA ASN A 87 -11.88 -16.02 -7.25
C ASN A 87 -10.61 -16.85 -7.10
N THR A 88 -9.45 -16.19 -7.06
CA THR A 88 -8.15 -16.85 -6.84
C THR A 88 -7.15 -15.87 -6.24
N ASP A 89 -6.07 -16.37 -5.69
CA ASP A 89 -4.91 -15.65 -5.17
C ASP A 89 -3.63 -16.05 -5.91
N CYS A 90 -2.51 -15.34 -5.65
CA CYS A 90 -1.24 -15.56 -6.33
C CYS A 90 -0.70 -16.99 -6.18
N LYS A 91 -0.86 -17.59 -5.02
CA LYS A 91 -0.42 -18.95 -4.74
C LYS A 91 -1.31 -20.00 -5.38
N THR A 92 -2.63 -19.81 -5.27
CA THR A 92 -3.64 -20.73 -5.81
C THR A 92 -3.62 -20.70 -7.34
N PHE A 93 -3.38 -19.53 -7.95
CA PHE A 93 -3.30 -19.38 -9.39
C PHE A 93 -2.31 -20.37 -10.03
N LYS A 94 -1.13 -20.57 -9.43
CA LYS A 94 -0.12 -21.51 -9.94
C LYS A 94 -0.60 -22.94 -9.98
N LYS A 95 -1.49 -23.30 -9.04
CA LYS A 95 -2.02 -24.68 -8.89
C LYS A 95 -3.39 -24.88 -9.52
N THR A 96 -4.09 -23.80 -9.87
CA THR A 96 -5.48 -23.92 -10.35
C THR A 96 -5.56 -24.53 -11.74
N HIS A 97 -6.57 -25.35 -11.93
CA HIS A 97 -6.96 -25.90 -13.25
C HIS A 97 -7.97 -25.00 -13.97
N ILE A 98 -8.48 -23.95 -13.32
CA ILE A 98 -9.36 -22.96 -13.94
C ILE A 98 -8.53 -22.20 -14.97
N LYS A 99 -9.05 -22.13 -16.21
CA LYS A 99 -8.33 -21.48 -17.31
C LYS A 99 -8.92 -20.14 -17.71
N ASN A 100 -10.19 -19.91 -17.46
CA ASN A 100 -10.94 -18.75 -17.94
C ASN A 100 -11.61 -18.03 -16.78
N ASN A 101 -11.91 -16.74 -16.98
CA ASN A 101 -12.59 -15.88 -16.00
C ASN A 101 -11.90 -15.87 -14.63
N ILE A 102 -10.61 -15.76 -14.64
CA ILE A 102 -9.82 -15.62 -13.42
C ILE A 102 -9.85 -14.16 -13.00
N ILE A 103 -10.18 -13.92 -11.73
CA ILE A 103 -10.18 -12.59 -11.11
C ILE A 103 -9.21 -12.64 -9.94
N ILE A 104 -8.15 -11.86 -10.03
CA ILE A 104 -7.10 -11.79 -9.02
C ILE A 104 -6.81 -10.34 -8.65
N ALA A 105 -6.63 -10.06 -7.39
CA ALA A 105 -6.16 -8.76 -6.91
C ALA A 105 -4.71 -8.84 -6.46
N GLY A 106 -3.98 -7.75 -6.61
CA GLY A 106 -2.60 -7.68 -6.14
C GLY A 106 -2.04 -6.27 -6.16
N GLU A 107 -1.03 -6.05 -5.32
CA GLU A 107 -0.18 -4.87 -5.37
C GLU A 107 0.85 -5.05 -6.48
N ILE A 108 1.17 -3.98 -7.19
CA ILE A 108 2.18 -4.03 -8.25
C ILE A 108 3.57 -3.94 -7.62
N SER A 109 4.34 -5.00 -7.75
CA SER A 109 5.74 -5.05 -7.29
C SER A 109 6.76 -4.85 -8.41
N GLY A 110 6.35 -5.00 -9.68
CA GLY A 110 7.24 -4.78 -10.81
C GLY A 110 6.53 -4.67 -12.15
N VAL A 111 7.12 -3.91 -13.08
CA VAL A 111 6.63 -3.76 -14.45
C VAL A 111 7.80 -3.83 -15.42
N ASN A 112 7.73 -4.73 -16.38
CA ASN A 112 8.72 -4.88 -17.45
C ASN A 112 8.05 -4.65 -18.81
N ILE A 113 8.33 -3.51 -19.44
CA ILE A 113 7.76 -3.13 -20.72
C ILE A 113 8.66 -3.63 -21.83
N VAL A 114 8.09 -4.35 -22.78
CA VAL A 114 8.79 -4.89 -23.93
C VAL A 114 8.06 -4.58 -25.23
N LYS A 115 8.76 -4.59 -26.36
CA LYS A 115 8.15 -4.47 -27.69
C LYS A 115 7.89 -5.84 -28.29
N THR A 116 6.70 -6.01 -28.85
CA THR A 116 6.34 -7.25 -29.57
C THR A 116 7.24 -7.46 -30.77
N LYS A 117 7.80 -8.66 -30.91
CA LYS A 117 8.65 -9.03 -32.05
C LYS A 117 7.85 -9.67 -33.19
N LYS A 118 6.75 -10.35 -32.85
CA LYS A 118 5.89 -11.09 -33.79
C LYS A 118 4.42 -10.83 -33.44
N GLY A 119 3.51 -11.04 -34.37
CA GLY A 119 2.06 -10.89 -34.17
C GLY A 119 1.42 -9.96 -35.18
N LYS A 120 0.17 -9.56 -34.94
CA LYS A 120 -0.59 -8.68 -35.85
C LYS A 120 0.06 -7.31 -36.03
N ASN A 121 0.69 -6.79 -34.98
CA ASN A 121 1.30 -5.46 -34.97
C ASN A 121 2.66 -5.53 -34.25
N PRO A 122 3.77 -5.87 -34.97
CA PRO A 122 5.10 -5.89 -34.37
C PRO A 122 5.57 -4.48 -34.01
N GLY A 123 6.35 -4.36 -32.93
CA GLY A 123 6.87 -3.10 -32.43
C GLY A 123 5.98 -2.38 -31.43
N GLN A 124 4.77 -2.88 -31.15
CA GLN A 124 3.91 -2.33 -30.09
C GLN A 124 4.42 -2.70 -28.70
N GLU A 125 4.17 -1.83 -27.74
CA GLU A 125 4.49 -2.07 -26.34
C GLU A 125 3.50 -3.07 -25.72
N MET A 126 4.04 -3.98 -24.93
CA MET A 126 3.32 -4.86 -24.02
C MET A 126 4.06 -4.89 -22.69
N ALA A 127 3.41 -5.35 -21.64
CA ALA A 127 4.06 -5.43 -20.33
C ALA A 127 3.91 -6.82 -19.69
N PHE A 128 4.96 -7.19 -18.97
CA PHE A 128 4.91 -8.21 -17.94
C PHE A 128 4.85 -7.50 -16.59
N VAL A 129 3.76 -7.73 -15.86
CA VAL A 129 3.53 -7.14 -14.56
C VAL A 129 3.75 -8.21 -13.51
N THR A 130 4.39 -7.83 -12.43
CA THR A 130 4.53 -8.66 -11.24
C THR A 130 3.58 -8.12 -10.19
N ILE A 131 2.72 -8.97 -9.67
CA ILE A 131 1.79 -8.63 -8.61
C ILE A 131 2.05 -9.47 -7.37
N GLU A 132 1.72 -8.93 -6.21
CA GLU A 132 1.90 -9.56 -4.92
C GLU A 132 0.62 -9.45 -4.09
N ASP A 133 0.32 -10.50 -3.35
CA ASP A 133 -0.74 -10.55 -2.34
C ASP A 133 -0.21 -11.20 -1.06
N SER A 134 -1.06 -11.35 -0.04
CA SER A 134 -0.70 -12.02 1.23
C SER A 134 -0.24 -13.47 1.08
N THR A 135 -0.50 -14.11 -0.05
CA THR A 135 -0.18 -15.52 -0.30
C THR A 135 1.11 -15.72 -1.09
N GLY A 136 1.59 -14.67 -1.76
CA GLY A 136 2.85 -14.69 -2.51
C GLY A 136 2.86 -13.79 -3.73
N LEU A 137 3.80 -14.07 -4.62
CA LEU A 137 4.12 -13.26 -5.79
C LEU A 137 3.76 -14.00 -7.08
N LEU A 138 3.18 -13.29 -8.04
CA LEU A 138 2.89 -13.74 -9.39
C LEU A 138 3.60 -12.81 -10.40
N ASP A 139 4.65 -13.32 -11.02
CA ASP A 139 5.56 -12.62 -11.95
C ASP A 139 5.19 -12.74 -13.43
N SER A 140 4.14 -13.47 -13.73
CA SER A 140 3.76 -13.86 -15.09
C SER A 140 2.42 -13.27 -15.53
N VAL A 141 2.11 -12.04 -15.09
CA VAL A 141 0.92 -11.28 -15.53
C VAL A 141 1.23 -10.57 -16.84
N ILE A 142 0.58 -10.97 -17.91
CA ILE A 142 0.86 -10.53 -19.28
C ILE A 142 -0.20 -9.56 -19.74
N MET A 143 0.19 -8.34 -20.05
CA MET A 143 -0.66 -7.33 -20.69
C MET A 143 -0.23 -7.17 -22.14
N PHE A 144 -0.99 -7.77 -23.06
CA PHE A 144 -0.79 -7.57 -24.49
C PHE A 144 -1.04 -6.11 -24.91
N PRO A 145 -0.60 -5.68 -26.12
CA PRO A 145 -0.63 -4.28 -26.51
C PRO A 145 -1.98 -3.59 -26.36
N GLU A 146 -3.07 -4.29 -26.64
CA GLU A 146 -4.44 -3.75 -26.48
C GLU A 146 -4.74 -3.45 -25.02
N ALA A 147 -4.55 -4.42 -24.12
CA ALA A 147 -4.75 -4.27 -22.69
C ALA A 147 -3.75 -3.26 -22.10
N TRP A 148 -2.48 -3.30 -22.52
CA TRP A 148 -1.47 -2.35 -22.06
C TRP A 148 -1.83 -0.92 -22.41
N THR A 149 -2.21 -0.64 -23.65
CA THR A 149 -2.59 0.70 -24.09
C THR A 149 -3.81 1.24 -23.32
N GLN A 150 -4.77 0.37 -23.04
CA GLN A 150 -5.99 0.73 -22.36
C GLN A 150 -5.79 0.98 -20.85
N TYR A 151 -4.99 0.14 -20.17
CA TYR A 151 -4.95 0.08 -18.71
C TYR A 151 -3.62 0.53 -18.10
N LYS A 152 -2.61 0.90 -18.88
CA LYS A 152 -1.29 1.31 -18.35
C LYS A 152 -1.37 2.44 -17.30
N HIS A 153 -2.36 3.32 -17.40
CA HIS A 153 -2.53 4.41 -16.45
C HIS A 153 -2.89 3.90 -15.04
N HIS A 154 -3.67 2.82 -14.91
CA HIS A 154 -3.93 2.20 -13.61
C HIS A 154 -2.64 1.61 -13.01
N ILE A 155 -1.81 0.98 -13.85
CA ILE A 155 -0.55 0.34 -13.43
C ILE A 155 0.40 1.34 -12.76
N PHE A 156 0.41 2.60 -13.19
CA PHE A 156 1.31 3.62 -12.64
C PHE A 156 0.67 4.51 -11.57
N ASN A 157 -0.65 4.53 -11.45
CA ASN A 157 -1.36 5.45 -10.57
C ASN A 157 -1.98 4.77 -9.35
N SER A 158 -2.12 3.44 -9.40
CA SER A 158 -2.83 2.70 -8.35
C SER A 158 -1.91 1.74 -7.62
N ASN A 159 -2.15 1.60 -6.32
CA ASN A 159 -1.36 0.69 -5.47
C ASN A 159 -1.86 -0.75 -5.57
N VAL A 160 -3.18 -0.94 -5.59
CA VAL A 160 -3.83 -2.25 -5.65
C VAL A 160 -4.79 -2.30 -6.81
N LEU A 161 -4.63 -3.32 -7.64
CA LEU A 161 -5.44 -3.54 -8.85
C LEU A 161 -6.13 -4.88 -8.82
N VAL A 162 -7.29 -4.93 -9.47
CA VAL A 162 -8.00 -6.16 -9.80
C VAL A 162 -7.81 -6.44 -11.28
N PHE A 163 -7.35 -7.64 -11.57
CA PHE A 163 -7.10 -8.14 -12.92
C PHE A 163 -8.10 -9.24 -13.27
N VAL A 164 -8.70 -9.13 -14.43
CA VAL A 164 -9.58 -10.16 -15.00
C VAL A 164 -8.94 -10.70 -16.26
N GLY A 165 -8.90 -12.01 -16.38
CA GLY A 165 -8.27 -12.62 -17.54
C GLY A 165 -8.27 -14.14 -17.54
N ASN A 166 -7.34 -14.71 -18.29
CA ASN A 166 -7.27 -16.14 -18.54
C ASN A 166 -5.85 -16.69 -18.32
N LYS A 167 -5.78 -17.95 -17.88
CA LYS A 167 -4.50 -18.67 -17.78
C LYS A 167 -4.04 -19.13 -19.17
N THR A 168 -2.75 -18.98 -19.45
CA THR A 168 -2.18 -19.49 -20.72
C THR A 168 -2.28 -21.01 -20.80
N LYS A 169 -2.37 -21.53 -22.01
CA LYS A 169 -2.48 -22.98 -22.24
C LYS A 169 -1.18 -23.73 -22.00
N GLN A 170 -0.05 -23.08 -22.17
CA GLN A 170 1.28 -23.69 -22.21
C GLN A 170 2.22 -23.31 -21.09
N SER A 171 1.85 -22.29 -20.30
CA SER A 171 2.67 -21.79 -19.20
C SER A 171 1.77 -21.31 -18.06
N ASP A 172 2.34 -21.07 -16.89
CA ASP A 172 1.62 -20.49 -15.75
C ASP A 172 1.43 -18.96 -15.87
N GLY A 173 1.34 -18.45 -17.10
CA GLY A 173 1.10 -17.04 -17.37
C GLY A 173 -0.38 -16.67 -17.24
N PHE A 174 -0.63 -15.47 -16.76
CA PHE A 174 -1.94 -14.85 -16.66
C PHE A 174 -2.09 -13.76 -17.72
N ILE A 175 -3.00 -13.95 -18.68
CA ILE A 175 -3.28 -12.98 -19.73
C ILE A 175 -4.39 -12.07 -19.26
N VAL A 176 -4.09 -10.79 -19.14
CA VAL A 176 -5.03 -9.75 -18.68
C VAL A 176 -5.94 -9.34 -19.84
N GLU A 177 -7.24 -9.37 -19.59
CA GLU A 177 -8.28 -8.82 -20.47
C GLU A 177 -8.80 -7.48 -19.96
N LYS A 178 -8.97 -7.36 -18.64
CA LYS A 178 -9.41 -6.13 -17.98
C LYS A 178 -8.61 -5.89 -16.71
N CYS A 179 -8.46 -4.61 -16.39
CA CYS A 179 -7.79 -4.16 -15.17
C CYS A 179 -8.49 -2.91 -14.64
N PHE A 180 -8.71 -2.84 -13.35
CA PHE A 180 -9.33 -1.69 -12.68
C PHE A 180 -8.83 -1.56 -11.25
N ASP A 181 -8.99 -0.36 -10.69
CA ASP A 181 -8.58 -0.07 -9.33
C ASP A 181 -9.43 -0.85 -8.34
N ALA A 182 -8.81 -1.41 -7.31
CA ALA A 182 -9.54 -1.93 -6.18
C ALA A 182 -10.15 -0.75 -5.40
N HIS A 183 -11.38 -0.90 -4.94
CA HIS A 183 -12.07 0.09 -4.14
C HIS A 183 -11.86 -0.18 -2.65
N THR A 184 -11.65 0.90 -1.90
CA THR A 184 -11.57 0.87 -0.42
C THR A 184 -12.94 0.84 0.20
#